data_8bbc8fef2e01d3256e659ea037cac037
#
_entry.id   8bbc8fef2e01d3256e659ea037cac037
#
_cell.length_a   1.000
_cell.length_b   1.000
_cell.length_c   1.000
_cell.angle_alpha   90.00
_cell.angle_beta   90.00
_cell.angle_gamma   90.00
#
_symmetry.space_group_name_H-M   'P 1'
#
loop_
_entity.id
_entity.type
_entity.pdbx_description
1 polymer ?
#
loop_
_entity_poly.entity_id
_entity_poly.type
_entity_poly.pdbx_seq_one_letter_code
_entity_poly.pdbx_strand_id
1 'polypeptide(L)'
;MDPQAGPMLRQMEQLGMADVKYFGGDGVCTSEIAKLAAGAKTLTNVVCAEGGASLAKMPGGVEWKKRYDAKYPGQFQVYSPYTYDATMLLVDAMKRANSVDPKVYTPEIRKSNFKGVTAAIAFEDNGEMKNPAITLYKYVDGKKTPLN
;
A
#
# COMPACT_ATOMS: atom_id res chain seq x y z
N MET A 1 -9.73 -9.19 -3.37
CA MET A 1 -8.38 -9.25 -4.01
C MET A 1 -8.54 -9.10 -5.50
N ASP A 2 -7.52 -8.62 -6.22
CA ASP A 2 -7.58 -8.37 -7.67
C ASP A 2 -8.08 -9.57 -8.50
N PRO A 3 -7.68 -10.84 -8.23
CA PRO A 3 -8.14 -11.96 -9.02
C PRO A 3 -9.65 -12.19 -9.00
N GLN A 4 -10.34 -11.75 -7.96
CA GLN A 4 -11.80 -11.82 -7.87
C GLN A 4 -12.45 -10.55 -8.42
N ALA A 5 -11.90 -9.38 -8.11
CA ALA A 5 -12.48 -8.10 -8.47
C ALA A 5 -12.41 -7.81 -9.98
N GLY A 6 -11.32 -8.16 -10.65
CA GLY A 6 -11.17 -7.96 -12.09
C GLY A 6 -12.29 -8.67 -12.91
N PRO A 7 -12.47 -9.98 -12.75
CA PRO A 7 -13.59 -10.69 -13.39
C PRO A 7 -14.97 -10.15 -13.00
N MET A 8 -15.18 -9.76 -11.73
CA MET A 8 -16.41 -9.16 -11.26
C MET A 8 -16.73 -7.85 -11.99
N LEU A 9 -15.76 -6.96 -12.18
CA LEU A 9 -15.94 -5.71 -12.93
C LEU A 9 -16.38 -5.97 -14.38
N ARG A 10 -15.85 -7.01 -15.04
CA ARG A 10 -16.28 -7.42 -16.37
C ARG A 10 -17.73 -7.93 -16.36
N GLN A 11 -18.11 -8.74 -15.37
CA GLN A 11 -19.46 -9.23 -15.22
C GLN A 11 -20.46 -8.09 -14.96
N MET A 12 -20.08 -7.10 -14.14
CA MET A 12 -20.90 -5.90 -13.92
C MET A 12 -21.20 -5.20 -15.24
N GLU A 13 -20.22 -5.03 -16.12
CA GLU A 13 -20.44 -4.43 -17.44
C GLU A 13 -21.38 -5.26 -18.30
N GLN A 14 -21.18 -6.60 -18.34
CA GLN A 14 -22.04 -7.53 -19.11
C GLN A 14 -23.50 -7.53 -18.63
N LEU A 15 -23.71 -7.25 -17.35
CA LEU A 15 -25.03 -7.15 -16.72
C LEU A 15 -25.66 -5.75 -16.82
N GLY A 16 -25.06 -4.83 -17.59
CA GLY A 16 -25.55 -3.46 -17.75
C GLY A 16 -25.26 -2.54 -16.54
N MET A 17 -24.34 -2.93 -15.66
CA MET A 17 -23.98 -2.20 -14.45
C MET A 17 -22.68 -1.39 -14.62
N ALA A 18 -22.35 -0.97 -15.86
CA ALA A 18 -21.11 -0.26 -16.16
C ALA A 18 -20.97 1.06 -15.40
N ASP A 19 -22.08 1.73 -15.09
CA ASP A 19 -22.10 3.03 -14.40
C ASP A 19 -22.14 2.93 -12.88
N VAL A 20 -22.23 1.71 -12.34
CA VAL A 20 -22.26 1.50 -10.89
C VAL A 20 -20.87 1.78 -10.30
N LYS A 21 -20.83 2.62 -9.27
CA LYS A 21 -19.60 2.92 -8.56
C LYS A 21 -19.18 1.73 -7.70
N TYR A 22 -17.91 1.37 -7.78
CA TYR A 22 -17.30 0.34 -6.95
C TYR A 22 -16.26 0.96 -6.03
N PHE A 23 -16.39 0.73 -4.72
CA PHE A 23 -15.40 1.15 -3.75
C PHE A 23 -14.71 -0.08 -3.15
N GLY A 24 -13.36 -0.09 -3.18
CA GLY A 24 -12.56 -1.20 -2.69
C GLY A 24 -11.47 -0.79 -1.71
N GLY A 25 -10.99 -1.75 -0.93
CA GLY A 25 -9.81 -1.59 -0.08
C GLY A 25 -8.51 -1.82 -0.86
N ASP A 26 -7.41 -1.93 -0.12
CA ASP A 26 -6.04 -2.08 -0.64
C ASP A 26 -5.85 -3.31 -1.55
N GLY A 27 -6.54 -4.42 -1.23
CA GLY A 27 -6.45 -5.67 -2.01
C GLY A 27 -6.99 -5.59 -3.44
N VAL A 28 -7.61 -4.47 -3.83
CA VAL A 28 -8.05 -4.17 -5.21
C VAL A 28 -7.49 -2.84 -5.71
N CYS A 29 -6.51 -2.30 -5.01
CA CYS A 29 -5.89 -1.01 -5.30
C CYS A 29 -4.52 -1.15 -5.97
N THR A 30 -4.37 -2.11 -6.88
CA THR A 30 -3.11 -2.39 -7.57
C THR A 30 -3.21 -2.12 -9.08
N SER A 31 -2.08 -2.12 -9.78
CA SER A 31 -2.06 -2.06 -11.24
C SER A 31 -2.62 -3.33 -11.90
N GLU A 32 -2.67 -4.44 -11.18
CA GLU A 32 -3.12 -5.73 -11.73
C GLU A 32 -4.63 -5.76 -12.01
N ILE A 33 -5.44 -5.04 -11.23
CA ILE A 33 -6.89 -5.00 -11.46
C ILE A 33 -7.22 -4.45 -12.86
N ALA A 34 -6.45 -3.49 -13.36
CA ALA A 34 -6.65 -2.94 -14.70
C ALA A 34 -6.44 -4.00 -15.79
N LYS A 35 -5.44 -4.86 -15.63
CA LYS A 35 -5.18 -5.99 -16.53
C LYS A 35 -6.27 -7.04 -16.42
N LEU A 36 -6.68 -7.39 -15.21
CA LEU A 36 -7.67 -8.42 -14.93
C LEU A 36 -9.09 -7.98 -15.33
N ALA A 37 -9.39 -6.69 -15.27
CA ALA A 37 -10.63 -6.12 -15.77
C ALA A 37 -10.69 -6.09 -17.30
N ALA A 38 -9.57 -6.31 -18.00
CA ALA A 38 -9.49 -6.45 -19.45
C ALA A 38 -10.18 -5.29 -20.22
N GLY A 39 -10.00 -4.05 -19.77
CA GLY A 39 -10.56 -2.86 -20.41
C GLY A 39 -12.05 -2.62 -20.13
N ALA A 40 -12.65 -3.30 -19.16
CA ALA A 40 -14.05 -3.07 -18.76
C ALA A 40 -14.26 -1.59 -18.38
N LYS A 41 -15.33 -0.98 -18.89
CA LYS A 41 -15.70 0.42 -18.59
C LYS A 41 -15.95 0.65 -17.12
N THR A 42 -16.46 -0.36 -16.40
CA THR A 42 -16.64 -0.33 -14.95
C THR A 42 -15.37 0.05 -14.18
N LEU A 43 -14.18 -0.20 -14.75
CA LEU A 43 -12.92 0.18 -14.13
C LEU A 43 -12.80 1.71 -13.89
N THR A 44 -13.41 2.53 -14.73
CA THR A 44 -13.40 4.00 -14.58
C THR A 44 -14.21 4.46 -13.37
N ASN A 45 -15.15 3.63 -12.89
CA ASN A 45 -15.98 3.88 -11.72
C ASN A 45 -15.44 3.25 -10.43
N VAL A 46 -14.24 2.66 -10.50
CA VAL A 46 -13.55 2.10 -9.32
C VAL A 46 -12.83 3.22 -8.57
N VAL A 47 -13.12 3.31 -7.28
CA VAL A 47 -12.31 4.04 -6.31
C VAL A 47 -11.80 3.03 -5.29
N CYS A 48 -10.54 3.11 -4.92
CA CYS A 48 -9.98 2.25 -3.89
C CYS A 48 -9.16 3.03 -2.87
N ALA A 49 -9.13 2.53 -1.65
CA ALA A 49 -8.37 3.09 -0.54
C ALA A 49 -7.11 2.24 -0.27
N GLU A 50 -6.00 2.90 -0.06
CA GLU A 50 -4.74 2.27 0.30
C GLU A 50 -4.15 2.96 1.53
N GLY A 51 -3.69 2.17 2.50
CA GLY A 51 -2.98 2.68 3.66
C GLY A 51 -1.65 3.30 3.26
N GLY A 52 -1.36 4.47 3.82
CA GLY A 52 -0.13 5.21 3.55
C GLY A 52 -0.27 6.35 2.53
N ALA A 53 0.80 7.13 2.42
CA ALA A 53 0.91 8.21 1.44
C ALA A 53 1.24 7.65 0.05
N SER A 54 0.87 8.37 -1.01
CA SER A 54 1.37 8.05 -2.35
C SER A 54 2.90 8.15 -2.38
N LEU A 55 3.56 7.36 -3.22
CA LEU A 55 5.03 7.29 -3.30
C LEU A 55 5.70 8.67 -3.37
N ALA A 56 5.12 9.60 -4.14
CA ALA A 56 5.64 10.95 -4.29
C ALA A 56 5.53 11.81 -3.01
N LYS A 57 4.62 11.44 -2.10
CA LYS A 57 4.41 12.12 -0.81
C LYS A 57 5.12 11.43 0.35
N MET A 58 5.74 10.26 0.13
CA MET A 58 6.55 9.58 1.15
C MET A 58 7.88 10.33 1.37
N PRO A 59 8.33 10.53 2.62
CA PRO A 59 9.54 11.29 2.94
C PRO A 59 10.80 10.82 2.21
N GLY A 60 10.95 9.52 2.02
CA GLY A 60 12.08 8.89 1.33
C GLY A 60 11.69 8.06 0.12
N GLY A 61 10.41 8.07 -0.30
CA GLY A 61 9.87 7.08 -1.24
C GLY A 61 10.49 7.12 -2.63
N VAL A 62 10.62 8.30 -3.21
CA VAL A 62 11.15 8.48 -4.58
C VAL A 62 12.60 8.01 -4.67
N GLU A 63 13.45 8.45 -3.73
CA GLU A 63 14.87 8.10 -3.72
C GLU A 63 15.07 6.61 -3.37
N TRP A 64 14.28 6.09 -2.44
CA TRP A 64 14.30 4.68 -2.10
C TRP A 64 13.89 3.82 -3.31
N LYS A 65 12.81 4.20 -4.02
CA LYS A 65 12.37 3.49 -5.23
C LYS A 65 13.43 3.46 -6.31
N LYS A 66 14.11 4.59 -6.56
CA LYS A 66 15.21 4.65 -7.51
C LYS A 66 16.32 3.64 -7.20
N ARG A 67 16.73 3.53 -5.92
CA ARG A 67 17.72 2.54 -5.48
C ARG A 67 17.21 1.10 -5.58
N TYR A 68 15.92 0.91 -5.25
CA TYR A 68 15.26 -0.39 -5.35
C TYR A 68 15.21 -0.88 -6.79
N ASP A 69 14.76 -0.06 -7.73
CA ASP A 69 14.66 -0.40 -9.14
C ASP A 69 16.02 -0.68 -9.78
N ALA A 70 17.05 0.05 -9.37
CA ALA A 70 18.42 -0.19 -9.83
C ALA A 70 18.96 -1.57 -9.41
N LYS A 71 18.55 -2.06 -8.23
CA LYS A 71 18.97 -3.36 -7.69
C LYS A 71 18.05 -4.51 -8.11
N TYR A 72 16.75 -4.23 -8.24
CA TYR A 72 15.69 -5.19 -8.51
C TYR A 72 14.78 -4.70 -9.63
N PRO A 73 15.26 -4.61 -10.89
CA PRO A 73 14.49 -4.06 -11.99
C PRO A 73 13.18 -4.83 -12.22
N GLY A 74 12.08 -4.10 -12.35
CA GLY A 74 10.74 -4.66 -12.59
C GLY A 74 10.08 -5.38 -11.42
N GLN A 75 10.71 -5.42 -10.22
CA GLN A 75 10.18 -6.14 -9.06
C GLN A 75 9.46 -5.26 -8.05
N PHE A 76 9.38 -3.95 -8.32
CA PHE A 76 8.67 -3.04 -7.42
C PHE A 76 7.18 -3.39 -7.33
N GLN A 77 6.70 -3.54 -6.10
CA GLN A 77 5.29 -3.70 -5.76
C GLN A 77 4.86 -2.62 -4.78
N VAL A 78 3.56 -2.38 -4.70
CA VAL A 78 3.00 -1.34 -3.83
C VAL A 78 3.42 -1.48 -2.37
N TYR A 79 3.57 -2.70 -1.88
CA TYR A 79 3.98 -2.98 -0.50
C TYR A 79 5.50 -2.98 -0.26
N SER A 80 6.33 -2.87 -1.32
CA SER A 80 7.79 -2.95 -1.19
C SER A 80 8.39 -1.96 -0.19
N PRO A 81 8.06 -0.64 -0.21
CA PRO A 81 8.61 0.31 0.76
C PRO A 81 8.10 0.08 2.18
N TYR A 82 6.86 -0.39 2.34
CA TYR A 82 6.29 -0.69 3.66
C TYR A 82 6.94 -1.91 4.30
N THR A 83 7.16 -2.97 3.52
CA THR A 83 7.88 -4.17 3.99
C THR A 83 9.32 -3.83 4.38
N TYR A 84 9.97 -2.95 3.61
CA TYR A 84 11.29 -2.44 3.96
C TYR A 84 11.27 -1.73 5.33
N ASP A 85 10.37 -0.76 5.52
CA ASP A 85 10.26 -0.03 6.78
C ASP A 85 9.91 -0.94 7.95
N ALA A 86 8.96 -1.87 7.77
CA ALA A 86 8.60 -2.83 8.80
C ALA A 86 9.79 -3.70 9.22
N THR A 87 10.58 -4.18 8.26
CA THR A 87 11.78 -4.97 8.54
C THR A 87 12.81 -4.14 9.30
N MET A 88 13.07 -2.91 8.87
CA MET A 88 14.05 -2.04 9.52
C MET A 88 13.62 -1.63 10.93
N LEU A 89 12.32 -1.38 11.14
CA LEU A 89 11.74 -1.09 12.46
C LEU A 89 11.87 -2.28 13.41
N LEU A 90 11.61 -3.52 12.93
CA LEU A 90 11.81 -4.73 13.72
C LEU A 90 13.28 -4.88 14.15
N VAL A 91 14.21 -4.70 13.22
CA VAL A 91 15.65 -4.78 13.50
C VAL A 91 16.08 -3.71 14.52
N ASP A 92 15.55 -2.49 14.40
CA ASP A 92 15.80 -1.42 15.37
C ASP A 92 15.28 -1.78 16.76
N ALA A 93 14.06 -2.31 16.86
CA ALA A 93 13.49 -2.76 18.12
C ALA A 93 14.29 -3.90 18.75
N MET A 94 14.72 -4.90 17.94
CA MET A 94 15.59 -5.99 18.40
C MET A 94 16.94 -5.46 18.94
N LYS A 95 17.53 -4.48 18.27
CA LYS A 95 18.78 -3.83 18.74
C LYS A 95 18.57 -3.10 20.06
N ARG A 96 17.49 -2.33 20.22
CA ARG A 96 17.16 -1.64 21.47
C ARG A 96 16.87 -2.62 22.61
N ALA A 97 16.20 -3.73 22.31
CA ALA A 97 15.92 -4.79 23.25
C ALA A 97 17.14 -5.67 23.56
N ASN A 98 18.20 -5.60 22.75
CA ASN A 98 19.33 -6.53 22.76
C ASN A 98 18.87 -8.00 22.75
N SER A 99 17.81 -8.31 21.96
CA SER A 99 17.17 -9.63 21.91
C SER A 99 16.41 -9.82 20.61
N VAL A 100 16.41 -11.06 20.12
CA VAL A 100 15.59 -11.52 18.99
C VAL A 100 14.30 -12.26 19.46
N ASP A 101 14.10 -12.39 20.77
CA ASP A 101 12.89 -12.97 21.32
C ASP A 101 11.72 -11.98 21.17
N PRO A 102 10.61 -12.36 20.50
CA PRO A 102 9.45 -11.50 20.32
C PRO A 102 8.85 -10.98 21.63
N LYS A 103 8.91 -11.77 22.72
CA LYS A 103 8.41 -11.34 24.03
C LYS A 103 9.22 -10.17 24.60
N VAL A 104 10.50 -10.06 24.22
CA VAL A 104 11.41 -9.03 24.71
C VAL A 104 11.40 -7.79 23.81
N TYR A 105 11.42 -7.93 22.48
CA TYR A 105 11.46 -6.77 21.59
C TYR A 105 10.10 -6.14 21.28
N THR A 106 8.97 -6.85 21.44
CA THR A 106 7.64 -6.26 21.14
C THR A 106 7.33 -4.99 21.95
N PRO A 107 7.63 -4.90 23.25
CA PRO A 107 7.50 -3.64 23.98
C PRO A 107 8.32 -2.49 23.37
N GLU A 108 9.48 -2.79 22.78
CA GLU A 108 10.33 -1.79 22.12
C GLU A 108 9.77 -1.32 20.78
N ILE A 109 9.02 -2.18 20.06
CA ILE A 109 8.27 -1.75 18.87
C ILE A 109 7.27 -0.65 19.25
N ARG A 110 6.51 -0.82 20.33
CA ARG A 110 5.52 0.16 20.80
C ARG A 110 6.13 1.53 21.13
N LYS A 111 7.37 1.54 21.60
CA LYS A 111 8.12 2.77 21.93
C LYS A 111 8.82 3.41 20.72
N SER A 112 8.67 2.84 19.53
CA SER A 112 9.38 3.32 18.35
C SER A 112 8.98 4.74 17.96
N ASN A 113 9.98 5.52 17.56
CA ASN A 113 9.86 6.77 16.80
C ASN A 113 10.81 6.64 15.61
N PHE A 114 10.41 5.86 14.64
CA PHE A 114 11.26 5.39 13.54
C PHE A 114 11.07 6.26 12.30
N LYS A 115 12.17 6.78 11.76
CA LYS A 115 12.16 7.55 10.49
C LYS A 115 12.25 6.58 9.32
N GLY A 116 11.09 6.12 8.85
CA GLY A 116 11.00 5.27 7.68
C GLY A 116 11.07 6.02 6.36
N VAL A 117 11.15 5.28 5.26
CA VAL A 117 11.05 5.85 3.91
C VAL A 117 9.61 6.19 3.55
N THR A 118 8.64 5.49 4.16
CA THR A 118 7.20 5.67 3.93
C THR A 118 6.62 6.77 4.81
N ALA A 119 7.04 6.86 6.07
CA ALA A 119 6.56 7.80 7.06
C ALA A 119 7.47 7.88 8.29
N ALA A 120 7.19 8.84 9.19
CA ALA A 120 7.63 8.75 10.57
C ALA A 120 6.68 7.77 11.29
N ILE A 121 7.22 6.66 11.80
CA ILE A 121 6.44 5.56 12.37
C ILE A 121 6.52 5.61 13.90
N ALA A 122 5.41 5.84 14.53
CA ALA A 122 5.20 5.77 15.97
C ALA A 122 3.83 5.15 16.25
N PHE A 123 3.64 4.64 17.46
CA PHE A 123 2.42 3.92 17.82
C PHE A 123 1.70 4.55 19.01
N GLU A 124 0.38 4.40 19.02
CA GLU A 124 -0.46 4.65 20.18
C GLU A 124 -0.36 3.50 21.18
N ASP A 125 -0.87 3.69 22.39
CA ASP A 125 -0.82 2.68 23.46
C ASP A 125 -1.53 1.37 23.07
N ASN A 126 -2.56 1.47 22.22
CA ASN A 126 -3.29 0.31 21.69
C ASN A 126 -2.54 -0.41 20.54
N GLY A 127 -1.41 0.14 20.08
CA GLY A 127 -0.58 -0.41 19.00
C GLY A 127 -0.94 0.09 17.61
N GLU A 128 -1.92 0.98 17.45
CA GLU A 128 -2.20 1.63 16.17
C GLU A 128 -1.11 2.65 15.82
N MET A 129 -0.88 2.82 14.52
CA MET A 129 0.08 3.82 14.05
C MET A 129 -0.45 5.23 14.32
N LYS A 130 0.41 6.12 14.84
CA LYS A 130 0.09 7.55 14.98
C LYS A 130 -0.02 8.23 13.63
N ASN A 131 -1.07 9.03 13.45
CA ASN A 131 -1.28 9.83 12.23
C ASN A 131 -1.15 9.02 10.93
N PRO A 132 -1.87 7.90 10.77
CA PRO A 132 -1.79 7.09 9.57
C PRO A 132 -2.34 7.87 8.37
N ALA A 133 -1.61 7.86 7.26
CA ALA A 133 -2.11 8.37 6.00
C ALA A 133 -3.01 7.33 5.31
N ILE A 134 -4.03 7.78 4.59
CA ILE A 134 -4.81 6.98 3.65
C ILE A 134 -4.85 7.73 2.34
N THR A 135 -4.60 7.05 1.23
CA THR A 135 -4.69 7.62 -0.11
C THR A 135 -5.81 6.92 -0.87
N LEU A 136 -6.70 7.71 -1.46
CA LEU A 136 -7.69 7.22 -2.38
C LEU A 136 -7.15 7.26 -3.80
N TYR A 137 -7.49 6.26 -4.60
CA TYR A 137 -7.10 6.13 -5.99
C TYR A 137 -8.29 5.87 -6.88
N LYS A 138 -8.19 6.30 -8.13
CA LYS A 138 -9.06 5.93 -9.25
C LYS A 138 -8.22 5.38 -10.40
N TYR A 139 -8.88 4.83 -11.40
CA TYR A 139 -8.21 4.37 -12.62
C TYR A 139 -8.56 5.31 -13.78
N VAL A 140 -7.53 5.89 -14.38
CA VAL A 140 -7.62 6.74 -15.57
C VAL A 140 -6.82 6.06 -16.67
N ASP A 141 -7.45 5.74 -17.78
CA ASP A 141 -6.82 5.02 -18.90
C ASP A 141 -6.08 3.74 -18.45
N GLY A 142 -6.70 3.00 -17.52
CA GLY A 142 -6.12 1.79 -16.94
C GLY A 142 -4.96 2.03 -15.95
N LYS A 143 -4.64 3.27 -15.65
CA LYS A 143 -3.55 3.62 -14.71
C LYS A 143 -4.11 4.04 -13.35
N LYS A 144 -3.60 3.44 -12.29
CA LYS A 144 -3.88 3.83 -10.92
C LYS A 144 -3.38 5.26 -10.68
N THR A 145 -4.30 6.16 -10.32
CA THR A 145 -4.04 7.60 -10.16
C THR A 145 -4.59 8.07 -8.81
N PRO A 146 -3.82 8.78 -7.97
CA PRO A 146 -4.35 9.33 -6.72
C PRO A 146 -5.54 10.26 -6.98
N LEU A 147 -6.54 10.20 -6.09
CA LEU A 147 -7.55 11.23 -5.94
C LEU A 147 -6.95 12.33 -5.06
N ASN A 148 -6.87 13.53 -5.57
CA ASN A 148 -6.41 14.71 -4.81
C ASN A 148 -7.51 15.22 -3.89
#